data_f470ff88a3d8aea3542aec0df5e62ec6
#
_entry.id   f470ff88a3d8aea3542aec0df5e62ec6
#
_cell.length_a   1.000
_cell.length_b   1.000
_cell.length_c   1.000
_cell.angle_alpha   90.00
_cell.angle_beta   90.00
_cell.angle_gamma   90.00
#
_symmetry.space_group_name_H-M   'P 1'
#
loop_
_entity.id
_entity.type
_entity.pdbx_description
1 polymer ?
#
loop_
_entity_poly.entity_id
_entity_poly.type
_entity_poly.pdbx_seq_one_letter_code
_entity_poly.pdbx_strand_id
1 'polypeptide(L)'
;FGIELRAGVRWITKGDELILPADELQLKGTHNLLNVMAALALVEPAIEAQAAAPIAVGFSSLDHRFQFVRTLDGVTYINDSKATNVGATLAALHGLAPATRTILIAGGDAKGADLRPLAAALAESAAGVVALGKDAKAVAAVAESVAIDCVQVANMTDAVLAAQRMAAGAGMVLLSPACSSLDMYRNFTERGEIFARVVHGLSSGVQGEDAC
;
A
#
# COMPACT_ATOMS: atom_id res chain seq x y z
N PHE A 1 -26.15 -0.91 -3.60
CA PHE A 1 -25.31 -1.30 -2.47
C PHE A 1 -24.92 -0.07 -1.67
N GLY A 2 -24.77 -0.24 -0.34
CA GLY A 2 -24.37 0.79 0.60
C GLY A 2 -23.50 0.24 1.74
N ILE A 3 -23.07 1.15 2.62
CA ILE A 3 -22.40 0.78 3.87
C ILE A 3 -23.24 1.35 5.02
N GLU A 4 -23.69 0.48 5.92
CA GLU A 4 -24.44 0.89 7.10
C GLU A 4 -23.75 0.43 8.39
N LEU A 5 -23.91 1.22 9.44
CA LEU A 5 -23.47 0.87 10.78
C LEU A 5 -24.65 0.26 11.55
N ARG A 6 -24.54 -1.02 11.89
CA ARG A 6 -25.54 -1.75 12.70
C ARG A 6 -24.87 -2.34 13.93
N ALA A 7 -25.33 -1.96 15.10
CA ALA A 7 -24.77 -2.41 16.39
C ALA A 7 -23.24 -2.27 16.50
N GLY A 8 -22.66 -1.19 15.95
CA GLY A 8 -21.22 -0.94 15.97
C GLY A 8 -20.42 -1.66 14.87
N VAL A 9 -21.04 -2.50 14.06
CA VAL A 9 -20.43 -3.21 12.93
C VAL A 9 -20.81 -2.52 11.62
N ARG A 10 -19.83 -2.29 10.74
CA ARG A 10 -20.08 -1.83 9.38
C ARG A 10 -20.51 -2.99 8.49
N TRP A 11 -21.63 -2.86 7.83
CA TRP A 11 -22.19 -3.85 6.91
C TRP A 11 -22.20 -3.32 5.48
N ILE A 12 -21.90 -4.18 4.51
CA ILE A 12 -22.29 -3.97 3.12
C ILE A 12 -23.76 -4.34 3.02
N THR A 13 -24.58 -3.44 2.43
CA THR A 13 -26.03 -3.59 2.31
C THR A 13 -26.47 -3.47 0.86
N LYS A 14 -27.65 -4.02 0.57
CA LYS A 14 -28.40 -3.82 -0.68
C LYS A 14 -29.82 -3.38 -0.30
N GLY A 15 -30.12 -2.09 -0.45
CA GLY A 15 -31.30 -1.51 0.15
C GLY A 15 -31.26 -1.75 1.67
N ASP A 16 -32.33 -2.30 2.22
CA ASP A 16 -32.43 -2.60 3.66
C ASP A 16 -31.82 -3.98 4.05
N GLU A 17 -31.35 -4.75 3.08
CA GLU A 17 -30.79 -6.09 3.29
C GLU A 17 -29.33 -6.03 3.69
N LEU A 18 -28.96 -6.71 4.78
CA LEU A 18 -27.57 -6.87 5.23
C LEU A 18 -26.93 -8.02 4.44
N ILE A 19 -25.87 -7.74 3.68
CA ILE A 19 -25.19 -8.73 2.83
C ILE A 19 -24.04 -9.40 3.58
N LEU A 20 -23.08 -8.61 4.05
CA LEU A 20 -21.94 -9.12 4.82
C LEU A 20 -21.33 -8.05 5.74
N PRO A 21 -20.81 -8.44 6.91
CA PRO A 21 -20.09 -7.52 7.77
C PRO A 21 -18.70 -7.22 7.21
N ALA A 22 -18.32 -5.93 7.23
CA ALA A 22 -17.07 -5.46 6.64
C ALA A 22 -15.80 -5.99 7.33
N ASP A 23 -15.89 -6.34 8.60
CA ASP A 23 -14.79 -6.89 9.41
C ASP A 23 -14.47 -8.36 9.08
N GLU A 24 -15.41 -9.10 8.50
CA GLU A 24 -15.16 -10.45 7.98
C GLU A 24 -14.30 -10.47 6.71
N LEU A 25 -14.28 -9.36 5.95
CA LEU A 25 -13.44 -9.27 4.75
C LEU A 25 -11.95 -9.35 5.11
N GLN A 26 -11.20 -10.13 4.33
CA GLN A 26 -9.73 -10.13 4.41
C GLN A 26 -9.14 -8.81 3.88
N LEU A 27 -9.79 -8.20 2.90
CA LEU A 27 -9.43 -6.91 2.35
C LEU A 27 -9.80 -5.79 3.30
N LYS A 28 -8.82 -5.06 3.84
CA LYS A 28 -9.03 -3.94 4.76
C LYS A 28 -9.05 -2.60 4.03
N GLY A 29 -9.70 -1.60 4.63
CA GLY A 29 -9.78 -0.25 4.12
C GLY A 29 -11.06 0.05 3.32
N THR A 30 -11.50 1.32 3.39
CA THR A 30 -12.77 1.77 2.77
C THR A 30 -12.78 1.60 1.25
N HIS A 31 -11.64 1.82 0.57
CA HIS A 31 -11.54 1.62 -0.88
C HIS A 31 -11.79 0.16 -1.28
N ASN A 32 -11.36 -0.81 -0.47
CA ASN A 32 -11.64 -2.21 -0.71
C ASN A 32 -13.10 -2.57 -0.47
N LEU A 33 -13.77 -1.96 0.52
CA LEU A 33 -15.22 -2.10 0.67
C LEU A 33 -15.96 -1.64 -0.58
N LEU A 34 -15.58 -0.50 -1.15
CA LEU A 34 -16.16 0.00 -2.40
C LEU A 34 -15.89 -0.96 -3.57
N ASN A 35 -14.70 -1.55 -3.65
CA ASN A 35 -14.37 -2.54 -4.67
C ASN A 35 -15.22 -3.82 -4.52
N VAL A 36 -15.41 -4.31 -3.30
CA VAL A 36 -16.27 -5.47 -3.02
C VAL A 36 -17.71 -5.16 -3.38
N MET A 37 -18.24 -3.99 -3.01
CA MET A 37 -19.59 -3.56 -3.40
C MET A 37 -19.76 -3.49 -4.92
N ALA A 38 -18.77 -2.94 -5.63
CA ALA A 38 -18.78 -2.90 -7.10
C ALA A 38 -18.75 -4.31 -7.71
N ALA A 39 -17.94 -5.21 -7.16
CA ALA A 39 -17.87 -6.59 -7.61
C ALA A 39 -19.20 -7.33 -7.38
N LEU A 40 -19.82 -7.18 -6.21
CA LEU A 40 -21.13 -7.75 -5.91
C LEU A 40 -22.20 -7.22 -6.87
N ALA A 41 -22.20 -5.92 -7.13
CA ALA A 41 -23.15 -5.31 -8.08
C ALA A 41 -22.96 -5.81 -9.53
N LEU A 42 -21.72 -6.07 -9.94
CA LEU A 42 -21.41 -6.58 -11.28
C LEU A 42 -21.83 -8.04 -11.48
N VAL A 43 -21.70 -8.87 -10.44
CA VAL A 43 -22.05 -10.30 -10.55
C VAL A 43 -23.53 -10.58 -10.27
N GLU A 44 -24.26 -9.65 -9.69
CA GLU A 44 -25.65 -9.81 -9.24
C GLU A 44 -26.62 -10.30 -10.35
N PRO A 45 -26.49 -9.91 -11.63
CA PRO A 45 -27.35 -10.48 -12.68
C PRO A 45 -27.21 -11.99 -12.85
N ALA A 46 -26.12 -12.58 -12.35
CA ALA A 46 -25.83 -14.02 -12.46
C ALA A 46 -25.88 -14.75 -11.10
N ILE A 47 -25.53 -14.05 -10.01
CA ILE A 47 -25.46 -14.63 -8.66
C ILE A 47 -25.97 -13.60 -7.66
N GLU A 48 -26.95 -13.94 -6.86
CA GLU A 48 -27.47 -13.08 -5.79
C GLU A 48 -26.34 -12.66 -4.83
N ALA A 49 -26.41 -11.42 -4.34
CA ALA A 49 -25.38 -10.86 -3.47
C ALA A 49 -25.11 -11.71 -2.21
N GLN A 50 -26.16 -12.27 -1.59
CA GLN A 50 -26.04 -13.16 -0.46
C GLN A 50 -25.24 -14.44 -0.78
N ALA A 51 -25.46 -15.02 -1.97
CA ALA A 51 -24.72 -16.21 -2.41
C ALA A 51 -23.27 -15.90 -2.78
N ALA A 52 -22.97 -14.67 -3.24
CA ALA A 52 -21.63 -14.21 -3.56
C ALA A 52 -20.82 -13.75 -2.32
N ALA A 53 -21.48 -13.40 -1.20
CA ALA A 53 -20.84 -12.90 0.01
C ALA A 53 -19.72 -13.81 0.56
N PRO A 54 -19.90 -15.15 0.69
CA PRO A 54 -18.82 -16.03 1.17
C PRO A 54 -17.59 -16.02 0.27
N ILE A 55 -17.75 -15.83 -1.04
CA ILE A 55 -16.65 -15.71 -2.01
C ILE A 55 -15.88 -14.41 -1.74
N ALA A 56 -16.59 -13.30 -1.50
CA ALA A 56 -15.98 -12.02 -1.17
C ALA A 56 -15.22 -12.06 0.16
N VAL A 57 -15.75 -12.75 1.18
CA VAL A 57 -15.08 -12.96 2.48
C VAL A 57 -13.79 -13.75 2.31
N GLY A 58 -13.80 -14.82 1.51
CA GLY A 58 -12.64 -15.67 1.26
C GLY A 58 -11.58 -15.06 0.33
N PHE A 59 -11.91 -13.92 -0.32
CA PHE A 59 -11.00 -13.31 -1.28
C PHE A 59 -9.88 -12.55 -0.58
N SER A 60 -8.64 -13.00 -0.76
CA SER A 60 -7.43 -12.28 -0.35
C SER A 60 -7.08 -11.19 -1.38
N SER A 61 -6.16 -10.29 -1.03
CA SER A 61 -5.68 -9.27 -1.98
C SER A 61 -5.11 -9.91 -3.25
N LEU A 62 -5.28 -9.23 -4.39
CA LEU A 62 -4.54 -9.54 -5.60
C LEU A 62 -3.06 -9.24 -5.38
N ASP A 63 -2.19 -10.00 -6.05
CA ASP A 63 -0.77 -9.73 -6.04
C ASP A 63 -0.47 -8.27 -6.42
N HIS A 64 0.44 -7.66 -5.70
CA HIS A 64 0.88 -6.27 -5.89
C HIS A 64 -0.19 -5.20 -5.64
N ARG A 65 -1.29 -5.53 -4.95
CA ARG A 65 -2.33 -4.58 -4.52
C ARG A 65 -2.45 -4.60 -3.01
N PHE A 66 -1.72 -3.73 -2.34
CA PHE A 66 -1.62 -3.65 -0.89
C PHE A 66 -1.37 -5.02 -0.24
N GLN A 67 -0.56 -5.84 -0.92
CA GLN A 67 -0.27 -7.22 -0.57
C GLN A 67 0.71 -7.26 0.60
N PHE A 68 0.33 -7.99 1.66
CA PHE A 68 1.26 -8.31 2.73
C PHE A 68 2.39 -9.21 2.18
N VAL A 69 3.63 -8.84 2.48
CA VAL A 69 4.81 -9.64 2.11
C VAL A 69 5.36 -10.35 3.33
N ARG A 70 5.67 -9.58 4.39
CA ARG A 70 6.35 -10.13 5.56
C ARG A 70 6.33 -9.10 6.70
N THR A 71 6.45 -9.59 7.95
CA THR A 71 6.88 -8.78 9.09
C THR A 71 8.24 -9.26 9.54
N LEU A 72 9.19 -8.34 9.72
CA LEU A 72 10.56 -8.61 10.17
C LEU A 72 10.98 -7.54 11.16
N ASP A 73 11.46 -7.94 12.34
CA ASP A 73 11.96 -7.05 13.40
C ASP A 73 10.99 -5.88 13.71
N GLY A 74 9.67 -6.17 13.79
CA GLY A 74 8.64 -5.17 14.07
C GLY A 74 8.21 -4.30 12.87
N VAL A 75 8.85 -4.44 11.70
CA VAL A 75 8.51 -3.73 10.48
C VAL A 75 7.66 -4.60 9.56
N THR A 76 6.50 -4.10 9.16
CA THR A 76 5.60 -4.77 8.19
C THR A 76 5.88 -4.26 6.79
N TYR A 77 6.08 -5.17 5.84
CA TYR A 77 6.35 -4.86 4.42
C TYR A 77 5.12 -5.13 3.57
N ILE A 78 4.67 -4.11 2.84
CA ILE A 78 3.49 -4.15 1.97
C ILE A 78 3.88 -3.85 0.52
N ASN A 79 3.42 -4.68 -0.39
CA ASN A 79 3.63 -4.55 -1.83
C ASN A 79 2.36 -4.01 -2.51
N ASP A 80 2.40 -2.75 -2.91
CA ASP A 80 1.37 -2.10 -3.69
C ASP A 80 1.93 -1.59 -5.03
N SER A 81 2.79 -2.42 -5.66
CA SER A 81 3.45 -2.06 -6.93
C SER A 81 2.47 -1.72 -8.05
N LYS A 82 1.19 -2.13 -7.95
CA LYS A 82 0.12 -1.79 -8.90
C LYS A 82 -0.30 -0.32 -8.80
N ALA A 83 0.05 0.42 -7.76
CA ALA A 83 -0.17 1.87 -7.64
C ALA A 83 0.74 2.64 -8.61
N THR A 84 0.44 2.59 -9.89
CA THR A 84 1.22 3.19 -10.99
C THR A 84 0.83 4.63 -11.31
N ASN A 85 0.04 5.26 -10.48
CA ASN A 85 -0.40 6.66 -10.58
C ASN A 85 -0.64 7.26 -9.19
N VAL A 86 -0.69 8.59 -9.14
CA VAL A 86 -0.84 9.38 -7.90
C VAL A 86 -2.10 8.99 -7.12
N GLY A 87 -3.24 8.84 -7.81
CA GLY A 87 -4.52 8.52 -7.15
C GLY A 87 -4.50 7.19 -6.41
N ALA A 88 -3.81 6.18 -6.96
CA ALA A 88 -3.69 4.88 -6.31
C ALA A 88 -2.85 4.96 -5.02
N THR A 89 -1.73 5.67 -5.05
CA THR A 89 -0.88 5.88 -3.87
C THR A 89 -1.57 6.72 -2.81
N LEU A 90 -2.35 7.75 -3.21
CA LEU A 90 -3.20 8.50 -2.28
C LEU A 90 -4.21 7.59 -1.58
N ALA A 91 -4.89 6.72 -2.34
CA ALA A 91 -5.84 5.76 -1.76
C ALA A 91 -5.16 4.81 -0.77
N ALA A 92 -3.94 4.36 -1.06
CA ALA A 92 -3.16 3.52 -0.15
C ALA A 92 -2.80 4.26 1.14
N LEU A 93 -2.27 5.49 1.05
CA LEU A 93 -1.89 6.30 2.22
C LEU A 93 -3.09 6.67 3.10
N HIS A 94 -4.19 7.14 2.52
CA HIS A 94 -5.42 7.47 3.26
C HIS A 94 -6.10 6.24 3.87
N GLY A 95 -5.81 5.04 3.38
CA GLY A 95 -6.32 3.77 3.93
C GLY A 95 -5.58 3.31 5.19
N LEU A 96 -4.47 3.95 5.55
CA LEU A 96 -3.67 3.59 6.72
C LEU A 96 -4.33 4.08 8.03
N ALA A 97 -4.05 3.35 9.11
CA ALA A 97 -4.44 3.82 10.44
C ALA A 97 -3.59 5.08 10.82
N PRO A 98 -4.19 6.09 11.45
CA PRO A 98 -3.52 7.36 11.75
C PRO A 98 -2.19 7.27 12.52
N ALA A 99 -1.97 6.19 13.27
CA ALA A 99 -0.76 5.97 14.06
C ALA A 99 0.31 5.12 13.34
N THR A 100 0.07 4.74 12.07
CA THR A 100 1.01 3.88 11.35
C THR A 100 2.21 4.69 10.88
N ARG A 101 3.38 4.43 11.45
CA ARG A 101 4.64 5.01 10.98
C ARG A 101 5.03 4.36 9.65
N THR A 102 4.82 5.06 8.54
CA THR A 102 5.01 4.50 7.20
C THR A 102 6.25 5.09 6.52
N ILE A 103 7.12 4.22 6.01
CA ILE A 103 8.17 4.59 5.06
C ILE A 103 7.67 4.22 3.67
N LEU A 104 7.45 5.24 2.84
CA LEU A 104 6.98 5.07 1.47
C LEU A 104 8.16 4.85 0.51
N ILE A 105 8.12 3.79 -0.27
CA ILE A 105 8.99 3.61 -1.44
C ILE A 105 8.19 4.06 -2.67
N ALA A 106 8.64 5.14 -3.33
CA ALA A 106 7.93 5.75 -4.45
C ALA A 106 8.87 6.12 -5.61
N GLY A 107 8.30 6.26 -6.82
CA GLY A 107 9.02 6.68 -8.01
C GLY A 107 8.92 5.70 -9.17
N GLY A 108 9.68 6.00 -10.22
CA GLY A 108 9.56 5.43 -11.54
C GLY A 108 9.32 6.52 -12.58
N ASP A 109 8.63 6.24 -13.69
CA ASP A 109 8.23 7.23 -14.69
C ASP A 109 6.83 7.78 -14.39
N ALA A 110 6.74 9.02 -13.95
CA ALA A 110 5.48 9.71 -13.69
C ALA A 110 4.71 10.05 -14.99
N LYS A 111 5.31 9.90 -16.17
CA LYS A 111 4.71 10.23 -17.48
C LYS A 111 4.18 11.66 -17.54
N GLY A 112 4.85 12.58 -16.86
CA GLY A 112 4.44 14.00 -16.79
C GLY A 112 3.27 14.27 -15.84
N ALA A 113 2.85 13.30 -15.03
CA ALA A 113 1.82 13.54 -14.01
C ALA A 113 2.33 14.49 -12.92
N ASP A 114 1.41 15.28 -12.39
CA ASP A 114 1.68 16.13 -11.24
C ASP A 114 1.71 15.29 -9.96
N LEU A 115 2.86 15.26 -9.28
CA LEU A 115 3.06 14.55 -8.02
C LEU A 115 2.72 15.39 -6.78
N ARG A 116 2.51 16.71 -6.91
CA ARG A 116 2.22 17.61 -5.77
C ARG A 116 1.02 17.19 -4.91
N PRO A 117 -0.05 16.57 -5.47
CA PRO A 117 -1.14 16.07 -4.64
C PRO A 117 -0.74 15.07 -3.55
N LEU A 118 0.43 14.40 -3.67
CA LEU A 118 0.94 13.51 -2.63
C LEU A 118 1.34 14.26 -1.34
N ALA A 119 1.65 15.55 -1.41
CA ALA A 119 2.22 16.32 -0.30
C ALA A 119 1.38 16.22 0.99
N ALA A 120 0.06 16.44 0.90
CA ALA A 120 -0.81 16.38 2.07
C ALA A 120 -0.85 14.97 2.70
N ALA A 121 -0.99 13.94 1.87
CA ALA A 121 -1.02 12.55 2.35
C ALA A 121 0.33 12.09 2.95
N LEU A 122 1.45 12.59 2.41
CA LEU A 122 2.77 12.35 2.99
C LEU A 122 2.89 13.00 4.37
N ALA A 123 2.47 14.26 4.52
CA ALA A 123 2.51 14.96 5.79
C ALA A 123 1.66 14.26 6.88
N GLU A 124 0.56 13.63 6.49
CA GLU A 124 -0.34 12.94 7.42
C GLU A 124 0.11 11.52 7.79
N SER A 125 0.73 10.78 6.84
CA SER A 125 0.88 9.33 6.96
C SER A 125 2.31 8.83 6.83
N ALA A 126 3.25 9.62 6.26
CA ALA A 126 4.62 9.17 6.03
C ALA A 126 5.57 9.65 7.14
N ALA A 127 6.40 8.73 7.62
CA ALA A 127 7.55 9.04 8.48
C ALA A 127 8.85 9.19 7.67
N GLY A 128 8.83 8.86 6.39
CA GLY A 128 9.94 9.03 5.47
C GLY A 128 9.59 8.52 4.07
N VAL A 129 10.39 8.91 3.10
CA VAL A 129 10.25 8.51 1.70
C VAL A 129 11.58 7.98 1.16
N VAL A 130 11.51 6.91 0.39
CA VAL A 130 12.64 6.44 -0.42
C VAL A 130 12.23 6.57 -1.89
N ALA A 131 12.95 7.39 -2.63
CA ALA A 131 12.65 7.71 -4.01
C ALA A 131 13.62 6.99 -4.97
N LEU A 132 13.07 6.39 -6.05
CA LEU A 132 13.88 5.72 -7.08
C LEU A 132 13.30 5.94 -8.48
N GLY A 133 14.10 5.64 -9.50
CA GLY A 133 13.70 5.72 -10.90
C GLY A 133 13.80 7.11 -11.50
N LYS A 134 13.25 7.25 -12.70
CA LYS A 134 13.38 8.44 -13.57
C LYS A 134 12.98 9.74 -12.88
N ASP A 135 11.85 9.75 -12.18
CA ASP A 135 11.29 10.94 -11.53
C ASP A 135 11.53 10.97 -10.01
N ALA A 136 12.57 10.26 -9.51
CA ALA A 136 12.94 10.24 -8.11
C ALA A 136 13.14 11.65 -7.52
N LYS A 137 13.74 12.57 -8.30
CA LYS A 137 13.93 13.97 -7.88
C LYS A 137 12.60 14.71 -7.66
N ALA A 138 11.59 14.43 -8.48
CA ALA A 138 10.28 15.05 -8.34
C ALA A 138 9.56 14.50 -7.09
N VAL A 139 9.68 13.20 -6.80
CA VAL A 139 9.18 12.60 -5.56
C VAL A 139 9.87 13.22 -4.34
N ALA A 140 11.20 13.36 -4.38
CA ALA A 140 11.97 13.98 -3.29
C ALA A 140 11.54 15.43 -3.04
N ALA A 141 11.36 16.22 -4.10
CA ALA A 141 10.90 17.61 -3.97
C ALA A 141 9.51 17.73 -3.29
N VAL A 142 8.61 16.76 -3.55
CA VAL A 142 7.30 16.71 -2.87
C VAL A 142 7.47 16.39 -1.39
N ALA A 143 8.30 15.41 -1.02
CA ALA A 143 8.57 15.07 0.38
C ALA A 143 9.20 16.24 1.14
N GLU A 144 10.20 16.89 0.54
CA GLU A 144 10.88 18.07 1.08
C GLU A 144 9.91 19.24 1.33
N SER A 145 8.92 19.44 0.43
CA SER A 145 7.94 20.53 0.55
C SER A 145 7.07 20.45 1.80
N VAL A 146 7.02 19.27 2.43
CA VAL A 146 6.26 19.00 3.68
C VAL A 146 7.17 18.52 4.81
N ALA A 147 8.47 18.78 4.70
CA ALA A 147 9.50 18.46 5.70
C ALA A 147 9.56 16.96 6.07
N ILE A 148 9.31 16.07 5.12
CA ILE A 148 9.50 14.63 5.26
C ILE A 148 10.86 14.23 4.70
N ASP A 149 11.64 13.50 5.49
CA ASP A 149 12.96 12.99 5.08
C ASP A 149 12.83 12.11 3.84
N CYS A 150 13.67 12.37 2.83
CA CYS A 150 13.70 11.60 1.60
C CYS A 150 15.12 11.15 1.23
N VAL A 151 15.26 9.86 0.92
CA VAL A 151 16.51 9.28 0.42
C VAL A 151 16.30 8.84 -1.03
N GLN A 152 17.18 9.27 -1.94
CA GLN A 152 17.16 8.82 -3.34
C GLN A 152 18.14 7.66 -3.52
N VAL A 153 17.70 6.63 -4.23
CA VAL A 153 18.48 5.39 -4.46
C VAL A 153 18.40 4.93 -5.91
N ALA A 154 19.33 4.05 -6.31
CA ALA A 154 19.46 3.64 -7.70
C ALA A 154 18.60 2.39 -8.04
N ASN A 155 18.28 1.54 -7.08
CA ASN A 155 17.62 0.26 -7.32
C ASN A 155 16.74 -0.18 -6.13
N MET A 156 15.96 -1.26 -6.32
CA MET A 156 15.03 -1.76 -5.31
C MET A 156 15.72 -2.34 -4.08
N THR A 157 16.89 -2.95 -4.23
CA THR A 157 17.65 -3.48 -3.09
C THR A 157 18.03 -2.35 -2.13
N ASP A 158 18.62 -1.29 -2.68
CA ASP A 158 18.97 -0.11 -1.90
C ASP A 158 17.73 0.57 -1.31
N ALA A 159 16.59 0.55 -2.04
CA ALA A 159 15.35 1.13 -1.56
C ALA A 159 14.82 0.40 -0.32
N VAL A 160 14.77 -0.93 -0.35
CA VAL A 160 14.31 -1.75 0.78
C VAL A 160 15.24 -1.59 1.98
N LEU A 161 16.56 -1.59 1.78
CA LEU A 161 17.54 -1.42 2.86
C LEU A 161 17.48 -0.01 3.47
N ALA A 162 17.30 1.03 2.65
CA ALA A 162 17.11 2.40 3.14
C ALA A 162 15.80 2.52 3.94
N ALA A 163 14.70 1.98 3.42
CA ALA A 163 13.41 1.99 4.08
C ALA A 163 13.45 1.22 5.43
N GLN A 164 14.12 0.07 5.49
CA GLN A 164 14.32 -0.68 6.72
C GLN A 164 15.04 0.15 7.80
N ARG A 165 16.13 0.83 7.42
CA ARG A 165 16.85 1.72 8.34
C ARG A 165 15.99 2.88 8.84
N MET A 166 15.20 3.52 7.94
CA MET A 166 14.32 4.63 8.31
C MET A 166 13.15 4.18 9.20
N ALA A 167 12.66 2.95 9.04
CA ALA A 167 11.61 2.39 9.88
C ALA A 167 12.06 2.15 11.33
N ALA A 168 13.37 2.02 11.58
CA ALA A 168 13.96 1.92 12.93
C ALA A 168 13.30 0.84 13.82
N GLY A 169 12.96 -0.31 13.25
CA GLY A 169 12.41 -1.47 13.99
C GLY A 169 10.94 -1.37 14.33
N ALA A 170 10.19 -0.39 13.81
CA ALA A 170 8.74 -0.31 14.02
C ALA A 170 8.03 0.38 12.86
N GLY A 171 6.82 -0.07 12.54
CA GLY A 171 5.96 0.54 11.54
C GLY A 171 5.83 -0.25 10.25
N MET A 172 5.71 0.45 9.12
CA MET A 172 5.44 -0.15 7.82
C MET A 172 6.41 0.37 6.76
N VAL A 173 6.87 -0.52 5.87
CA VAL A 173 7.48 -0.17 4.58
C VAL A 173 6.46 -0.48 3.51
N LEU A 174 6.02 0.55 2.80
CA LEU A 174 5.00 0.47 1.76
C LEU A 174 5.64 0.78 0.39
N LEU A 175 5.69 -0.21 -0.50
CA LEU A 175 5.95 0.03 -1.91
C LEU A 175 4.64 0.47 -2.57
N SER A 176 4.42 1.77 -2.75
CA SER A 176 3.27 2.33 -3.50
C SER A 176 3.77 3.49 -4.37
N PRO A 177 4.23 3.16 -5.60
CA PRO A 177 5.17 3.97 -6.35
C PRO A 177 4.66 5.30 -6.91
N ALA A 178 3.35 5.50 -7.05
CA ALA A 178 2.73 6.63 -7.75
C ALA A 178 3.09 6.77 -9.24
N CYS A 179 4.06 6.01 -9.72
CA CYS A 179 4.67 6.10 -11.05
C CYS A 179 4.66 4.77 -11.78
N SER A 180 4.73 4.82 -13.10
CA SER A 180 4.97 3.65 -13.93
C SER A 180 6.32 3.00 -13.61
N SER A 181 6.42 1.69 -13.83
CA SER A 181 7.66 0.94 -13.59
C SER A 181 8.55 0.79 -14.82
N LEU A 182 8.09 1.28 -15.99
CA LEU A 182 8.67 0.94 -17.30
C LEU A 182 10.04 1.58 -17.58
N ASP A 183 10.49 2.48 -16.72
CA ASP A 183 11.83 3.07 -16.75
C ASP A 183 12.90 2.14 -16.18
N MET A 184 12.52 1.22 -15.27
CA MET A 184 13.46 0.33 -14.58
C MET A 184 13.09 -1.16 -14.69
N TYR A 185 11.84 -1.48 -15.01
CA TYR A 185 11.31 -2.85 -15.01
C TYR A 185 10.41 -3.08 -16.23
N ARG A 186 10.23 -4.34 -16.63
CA ARG A 186 9.33 -4.71 -17.74
C ARG A 186 7.86 -4.34 -17.47
N ASN A 187 7.44 -4.40 -16.22
CA ASN A 187 6.09 -4.07 -15.77
C ASN A 187 6.03 -3.93 -14.24
N PHE A 188 4.85 -3.57 -13.69
CA PHE A 188 4.65 -3.44 -12.26
C PHE A 188 4.76 -4.78 -11.50
N THR A 189 4.48 -5.90 -12.16
CA THR A 189 4.60 -7.25 -11.56
C THR A 189 6.05 -7.55 -11.24
N GLU A 190 6.95 -7.37 -12.21
CA GLU A 190 8.39 -7.55 -11.99
C GLU A 190 8.93 -6.64 -10.88
N ARG A 191 8.52 -5.37 -10.85
CA ARG A 191 8.89 -4.46 -9.75
C ARG A 191 8.44 -4.99 -8.40
N GLY A 192 7.20 -5.47 -8.29
CA GLY A 192 6.65 -6.02 -7.07
C GLY A 192 7.28 -7.36 -6.65
N GLU A 193 7.61 -8.23 -7.61
CA GLU A 193 8.32 -9.49 -7.37
C GLU A 193 9.75 -9.25 -6.85
N ILE A 194 10.46 -8.27 -7.44
CA ILE A 194 11.80 -7.89 -6.99
C ILE A 194 11.73 -7.33 -5.57
N PHE A 195 10.78 -6.44 -5.27
CA PHE A 195 10.56 -5.94 -3.92
C PHE A 195 10.35 -7.09 -2.92
N ALA A 196 9.40 -8.00 -3.21
CA ALA A 196 9.10 -9.12 -2.33
C ALA A 196 10.31 -10.03 -2.14
N ARG A 197 11.06 -10.32 -3.20
CA ARG A 197 12.29 -11.12 -3.14
C ARG A 197 13.35 -10.47 -2.25
N VAL A 198 13.58 -9.17 -2.38
CA VAL A 198 14.54 -8.44 -1.55
C VAL A 198 14.10 -8.47 -0.08
N VAL A 199 12.82 -8.23 0.18
CA VAL A 199 12.25 -8.28 1.53
C VAL A 199 12.41 -9.66 2.15
N HIS A 200 12.13 -10.75 1.41
CA HIS A 200 12.34 -12.11 1.90
C HIS A 200 13.81 -12.44 2.16
N GLY A 201 14.73 -11.82 1.43
CA GLY A 201 16.18 -11.96 1.62
C GLY A 201 16.76 -11.18 2.78
N LEU A 202 15.99 -10.29 3.42
CA LEU A 202 16.46 -9.57 4.61
C LEU A 202 16.72 -10.54 5.76
N SER A 203 17.85 -10.40 6.43
CA SER A 203 18.15 -11.10 7.67
C SER A 203 17.66 -10.28 8.85
N SER A 204 17.20 -10.95 9.92
CA SER A 204 16.96 -10.29 11.20
C SER A 204 18.24 -9.61 11.64
N GLY A 205 18.18 -8.29 11.91
CA GLY A 205 19.28 -7.61 12.57
C GLY A 205 19.39 -8.17 13.97
N VAL A 206 20.37 -9.03 14.21
CA VAL A 206 20.82 -9.30 15.57
C VAL A 206 21.21 -7.93 16.11
N GLN A 207 20.45 -7.43 17.09
CA GLN A 207 20.91 -6.30 17.89
C GLN A 207 22.24 -6.75 18.48
N GLY A 208 23.32 -6.15 17.98
CA GLY A 208 24.66 -6.46 18.39
C GLY A 208 24.76 -6.40 19.90
N GLU A 209 25.13 -7.52 20.47
CA GLU A 209 25.96 -7.54 21.65
C GLU A 209 27.13 -6.61 21.40
N ASP A 210 27.20 -5.55 22.20
CA ASP A 210 28.48 -5.02 22.66
C ASP A 210 28.22 -4.12 23.85
N ALA A 211 28.20 -4.77 25.00
CA ALA A 211 28.56 -4.16 26.23
C ALA A 211 29.81 -4.91 26.74
N CYS A 212 30.93 -4.34 26.55
CA CYS A 212 32.10 -4.53 27.38
C CYS A 212 32.78 -3.19 27.60
#